data_f80dd79ebb3d7a26322f46fe1a3a83b5
#
_entry.id   f80dd79ebb3d7a26322f46fe1a3a83b5
#
_cell.length_a   1.000
_cell.length_b   1.000
_cell.length_c   1.000
_cell.angle_alpha   90.00
_cell.angle_beta   90.00
_cell.angle_gamma   90.00
#
_symmetry.space_group_name_H-M   'P 1'
#
loop_
_entity.id
_entity.type
_entity.pdbx_description
1 polymer ?
#
loop_
_entity_poly.entity_id
_entity_poly.type
_entity_poly.pdbx_seq_one_letter_code
_entity_poly.pdbx_strand_id
1 'polypeptide(L)'
;MATYPIVEIFHSVQGEAFHTGMPHVFIRFGNCNLRCEWCDTDFLKFEEMELEDIVERVLSFNCQRVIFTGGEPAMQDLHTIGTALKEHDIHLSIETNGTIQIPGVIDWICVSPKDQLYPNVSIKQRVGDELKVVYCGQDLSMYDELKTGFEHHYLQPCYLEEESIEENGRNFSAVEDLVKRNPGWRLSLQTHKWMGVD
;
A
#
# COMPACT_ATOMS: atom_id res chain seq x y z
N MET A 1 -4.64 26.97 5.53
CA MET A 1 -4.30 26.05 4.41
C MET A 1 -4.34 24.62 4.96
N ALA A 2 -4.63 23.62 4.15
CA ALA A 2 -4.63 22.23 4.61
C ALA A 2 -3.18 21.77 4.80
N THR A 3 -2.88 21.11 5.91
CA THR A 3 -1.57 20.50 6.19
C THR A 3 -1.71 18.98 6.32
N TYR A 4 -0.64 18.26 6.03
CA TYR A 4 -0.61 16.80 6.06
C TYR A 4 0.66 16.31 6.76
N PRO A 5 0.57 15.27 7.58
CA PRO A 5 1.73 14.64 8.19
C PRO A 5 2.48 13.84 7.12
N ILE A 6 3.63 14.31 6.67
CA ILE A 6 4.43 13.69 5.62
C ILE A 6 5.70 13.09 6.23
N VAL A 7 5.90 11.79 6.02
CA VAL A 7 7.16 11.11 6.31
C VAL A 7 8.18 11.41 5.22
N GLU A 8 7.78 11.23 3.96
CA GLU A 8 8.62 11.48 2.80
C GLU A 8 7.80 11.60 1.49
N ILE A 9 8.38 12.27 0.50
CA ILE A 9 7.88 12.30 -0.89
C ILE A 9 9.07 12.01 -1.81
N PHE A 10 9.01 10.91 -2.55
CA PHE A 10 10.11 10.43 -3.39
C PHE A 10 9.61 9.84 -4.71
N HIS A 11 10.48 9.76 -5.70
CA HIS A 11 10.20 9.18 -7.01
C HIS A 11 10.98 7.88 -7.17
N SER A 12 10.27 6.80 -7.35
CA SER A 12 10.83 5.46 -7.52
C SER A 12 9.95 4.60 -8.44
N VAL A 13 10.20 3.29 -8.47
CA VAL A 13 9.35 2.32 -9.15
C VAL A 13 8.50 1.56 -8.13
N GLN A 14 7.22 1.32 -8.45
CA GLN A 14 6.40 0.43 -7.63
C GLN A 14 7.02 -0.96 -7.60
N GLY A 15 7.30 -1.46 -6.41
CA GLY A 15 7.94 -2.76 -6.20
C GLY A 15 6.97 -3.91 -5.99
N GLU A 16 5.65 -3.65 -5.92
CA GLU A 16 4.65 -4.62 -5.47
C GLU A 16 3.46 -4.73 -6.42
N ALA A 17 2.85 -5.93 -6.45
CA ALA A 17 1.56 -6.23 -7.07
C ALA A 17 1.42 -5.79 -8.54
N PHE A 18 0.28 -5.21 -8.93
CA PHE A 18 -0.08 -4.98 -10.34
C PHE A 18 0.86 -3.99 -11.05
N HIS A 19 1.21 -2.91 -10.37
CA HIS A 19 2.03 -1.85 -10.96
C HIS A 19 3.54 -2.05 -10.81
N THR A 20 4.00 -3.26 -10.45
CA THR A 20 5.44 -3.56 -10.30
C THR A 20 6.24 -3.11 -11.53
N GLY A 21 7.32 -2.34 -11.29
CA GLY A 21 8.21 -1.80 -12.32
C GLY A 21 7.74 -0.47 -12.93
N MET A 22 6.56 0.04 -12.58
CA MET A 22 6.07 1.32 -13.09
C MET A 22 6.57 2.49 -12.23
N PRO A 23 7.04 3.60 -12.85
CA PRO A 23 7.48 4.78 -12.09
C PRO A 23 6.30 5.49 -11.43
N HIS A 24 6.47 5.85 -10.16
CA HIS A 24 5.51 6.60 -9.36
C HIS A 24 6.21 7.59 -8.43
N VAL A 25 5.54 8.67 -8.11
CA VAL A 25 5.86 9.47 -6.93
C VAL A 25 5.10 8.87 -5.75
N PHE A 26 5.81 8.57 -4.69
CA PHE A 26 5.24 8.07 -3.44
C PHE A 26 5.07 9.23 -2.48
N ILE A 27 3.87 9.39 -1.94
CA ILE A 27 3.59 10.26 -0.81
C ILE A 27 3.33 9.36 0.39
N ARG A 28 4.32 9.30 1.30
CA ARG A 28 4.24 8.51 2.52
C ARG A 28 3.75 9.37 3.66
N PHE A 29 2.50 9.12 4.07
CA PHE A 29 1.90 9.83 5.20
C PHE A 29 2.36 9.28 6.54
N GLY A 30 2.43 10.16 7.52
CA GLY A 30 2.54 9.81 8.93
C GLY A 30 1.21 9.32 9.50
N ASN A 31 1.29 8.77 10.70
CA ASN A 31 0.18 8.20 11.47
C ASN A 31 -0.45 6.94 10.85
N CYS A 32 -0.83 6.02 11.72
CA CYS A 32 -1.58 4.82 11.37
C CYS A 32 -2.52 4.46 12.50
N ASN A 33 -3.69 3.95 12.20
CA ASN A 33 -4.66 3.44 13.17
C ASN A 33 -4.36 1.99 13.62
N LEU A 34 -3.35 1.34 13.01
CA LEU A 34 -2.86 0.00 13.38
C LEU A 34 -1.38 0.04 13.78
N ARG A 35 -0.89 -1.07 14.38
CA ARG A 35 0.50 -1.24 14.83
C ARG A 35 0.97 -2.65 14.49
N CYS A 36 1.19 -2.91 13.18
CA CYS A 36 1.63 -4.22 12.72
C CYS A 36 3.07 -4.50 13.17
N GLU A 37 3.32 -5.69 13.72
CA GLU A 37 4.64 -6.08 14.23
C GLU A 37 5.72 -6.12 13.13
N TRP A 38 5.31 -6.39 11.89
CA TRP A 38 6.17 -6.45 10.72
C TRP A 38 6.15 -5.18 9.84
N CYS A 39 5.68 -4.05 10.41
CA CYS A 39 5.64 -2.78 9.68
C CYS A 39 7.06 -2.24 9.48
N ASP A 40 7.44 -2.00 8.24
CA ASP A 40 8.72 -1.44 7.82
C ASP A 40 8.72 0.09 7.71
N THR A 41 7.62 0.75 8.07
CA THR A 41 7.49 2.21 8.00
C THR A 41 7.51 2.84 9.40
N ASP A 42 8.43 3.76 9.65
CA ASP A 42 8.43 4.61 10.86
C ASP A 42 7.48 5.80 10.69
N PHE A 43 6.18 5.51 10.67
CA PHE A 43 5.12 6.51 10.46
C PHE A 43 4.88 7.45 11.64
N LEU A 44 5.67 7.34 12.71
CA LEU A 44 5.61 8.26 13.86
C LEU A 44 6.54 9.47 13.68
N LYS A 45 7.52 9.37 12.79
CA LYS A 45 8.42 10.48 12.44
C LYS A 45 7.95 11.11 11.14
N PHE A 46 7.31 12.25 11.24
CA PHE A 46 6.80 13.01 10.11
C PHE A 46 6.92 14.51 10.35
N GLU A 47 6.81 15.29 9.30
CA GLU A 47 6.71 16.74 9.32
C GLU A 47 5.35 17.18 8.77
N GLU A 48 4.77 18.25 9.32
CA GLU A 48 3.58 18.87 8.75
C GLU A 48 3.95 19.67 7.51
N MET A 49 3.38 19.31 6.37
CA MET A 49 3.62 19.98 5.09
C MET A 49 2.34 20.57 4.55
N GLU A 50 2.39 21.79 4.02
CA GLU A 50 1.24 22.45 3.41
C GLU A 50 0.90 21.81 2.05
N LEU A 51 -0.38 21.83 1.67
CA LEU A 51 -0.88 21.23 0.43
C LEU A 51 -0.11 21.71 -0.79
N GLU A 52 0.13 23.03 -0.86
CA GLU A 52 0.79 23.68 -1.98
C GLU A 52 2.24 23.16 -2.15
N ASP A 53 2.97 22.99 -1.05
CA ASP A 53 4.33 22.49 -1.04
C ASP A 53 4.38 21.01 -1.49
N ILE A 54 3.37 20.21 -1.08
CA ILE A 54 3.23 18.81 -1.52
C ILE A 54 3.02 18.74 -3.03
N VAL A 55 2.09 19.55 -3.56
CA VAL A 55 1.80 19.61 -5.00
C VAL A 55 3.04 20.05 -5.79
N GLU A 56 3.71 21.13 -5.35
CA GLU A 56 4.94 21.58 -6.00
C GLU A 56 6.02 20.49 -6.00
N ARG A 57 6.20 19.81 -4.87
CA ARG A 57 7.16 18.71 -4.73
C ARG A 57 6.85 17.56 -5.68
N VAL A 58 5.60 17.14 -5.78
CA VAL A 58 5.17 16.08 -6.71
C VAL A 58 5.44 16.47 -8.16
N LEU A 59 5.05 17.68 -8.55
CA LEU A 59 5.23 18.17 -9.92
C LEU A 59 6.72 18.28 -10.32
N SER A 60 7.60 18.55 -9.36
CA SER A 60 9.05 18.64 -9.62
C SER A 60 9.66 17.33 -10.13
N PHE A 61 9.03 16.17 -9.90
CA PHE A 61 9.50 14.88 -10.40
C PHE A 61 9.09 14.58 -11.85
N ASN A 62 8.19 15.37 -12.44
CA ASN A 62 7.69 15.17 -13.79
C ASN A 62 7.14 13.75 -14.04
N CYS A 63 6.44 13.19 -13.07
CA CYS A 63 5.79 11.88 -13.12
C CYS A 63 4.28 12.06 -12.91
N GLN A 64 3.47 11.51 -13.80
CA GLN A 64 2.01 11.64 -13.75
C GLN A 64 1.32 10.54 -12.94
N ARG A 65 2.05 9.81 -12.12
CA ARG A 65 1.50 8.77 -11.23
C ARG A 65 1.94 9.02 -9.81
N VAL A 66 0.97 9.03 -8.90
CA VAL A 66 1.21 9.17 -7.46
C VAL A 66 0.60 7.98 -6.73
N ILE A 67 1.31 7.47 -5.75
CA ILE A 67 0.79 6.49 -4.78
C ILE A 67 0.74 7.13 -3.41
N PHE A 68 -0.45 7.17 -2.83
CA PHE A 68 -0.64 7.48 -1.41
C PHE A 68 -0.37 6.23 -0.59
N THR A 69 0.59 6.31 0.32
CA THR A 69 1.05 5.20 1.17
C THR A 69 1.47 5.70 2.56
N GLY A 70 2.20 4.90 3.32
CA GLY A 70 2.82 5.27 4.59
C GLY A 70 2.22 4.56 5.79
N GLY A 71 1.73 5.30 6.78
CA GLY A 71 0.92 4.75 7.87
C GLY A 71 -0.43 4.26 7.33
N GLU A 72 -1.50 5.01 7.57
CA GLU A 72 -2.78 4.77 6.89
C GLU A 72 -3.20 6.06 6.18
N PRO A 73 -3.07 6.14 4.84
CA PRO A 73 -3.40 7.34 4.08
C PRO A 73 -4.86 7.78 4.23
N ALA A 74 -5.79 6.83 4.39
CA ALA A 74 -7.22 7.14 4.53
C ALA A 74 -7.58 7.87 5.83
N MET A 75 -6.64 8.04 6.76
CA MET A 75 -6.80 8.93 7.91
C MET A 75 -6.68 10.41 7.55
N GLN A 76 -6.19 10.73 6.34
CA GLN A 76 -5.99 12.08 5.85
C GLN A 76 -7.16 12.55 5.00
N ASP A 77 -7.27 13.87 4.75
CA ASP A 77 -8.22 14.40 3.79
C ASP A 77 -7.74 14.14 2.34
N LEU A 78 -7.96 12.91 1.89
CA LEU A 78 -7.57 12.47 0.54
C LEU A 78 -8.39 13.17 -0.55
N HIS A 79 -9.58 13.71 -0.23
CA HIS A 79 -10.38 14.42 -1.22
C HIS A 79 -9.72 15.74 -1.62
N THR A 80 -9.28 16.51 -0.65
CA THR A 80 -8.63 17.81 -0.89
C THR A 80 -7.31 17.66 -1.64
N ILE A 81 -6.39 16.82 -1.14
CA ILE A 81 -5.09 16.61 -1.80
C ILE A 81 -5.25 15.93 -3.16
N GLY A 82 -6.16 14.96 -3.27
CA GLY A 82 -6.42 14.26 -4.52
C GLY A 82 -6.97 15.19 -5.58
N THR A 83 -7.91 16.08 -5.22
CA THR A 83 -8.48 17.08 -6.16
C THR A 83 -7.38 18.02 -6.67
N ALA A 84 -6.52 18.53 -5.79
CA ALA A 84 -5.42 19.41 -6.19
C ALA A 84 -4.44 18.74 -7.16
N LEU A 85 -4.09 17.46 -6.93
CA LEU A 85 -3.23 16.71 -7.84
C LEU A 85 -3.92 16.39 -9.17
N LYS A 86 -5.23 16.14 -9.17
CA LYS A 86 -6.04 15.91 -10.38
C LYS A 86 -6.07 17.11 -11.33
N GLU A 87 -5.94 18.34 -10.83
CA GLU A 87 -5.84 19.54 -11.65
C GLU A 87 -4.60 19.53 -12.58
N HIS A 88 -3.64 18.62 -12.31
CA HIS A 88 -2.42 18.42 -13.08
C HIS A 88 -2.39 17.09 -13.85
N ASP A 89 -3.54 16.48 -14.12
CA ASP A 89 -3.68 15.20 -14.86
C ASP A 89 -2.93 14.03 -14.20
N ILE A 90 -2.77 14.03 -12.88
CA ILE A 90 -2.08 12.98 -12.14
C ILE A 90 -3.03 11.81 -11.89
N HIS A 91 -2.57 10.59 -12.20
CA HIS A 91 -3.23 9.34 -11.84
C HIS A 91 -2.91 9.00 -10.37
N LEU A 92 -3.95 8.78 -9.55
CA LEU A 92 -3.84 8.57 -8.12
C LEU A 92 -4.10 7.12 -7.74
N SER A 93 -3.13 6.49 -7.11
CA SER A 93 -3.25 5.17 -6.50
C SER A 93 -3.17 5.27 -4.98
N ILE A 94 -3.70 4.30 -4.27
CA ILE A 94 -3.61 4.20 -2.82
C ILE A 94 -3.28 2.79 -2.35
N GLU A 95 -2.41 2.70 -1.36
CA GLU A 95 -2.15 1.51 -0.54
C GLU A 95 -2.79 1.72 0.83
N THR A 96 -3.85 0.98 1.15
CA THR A 96 -4.60 1.16 2.41
C THR A 96 -4.81 -0.17 3.13
N ASN A 97 -4.94 -0.12 4.46
CA ASN A 97 -5.35 -1.29 5.25
C ASN A 97 -6.85 -1.59 5.16
N GLY A 98 -7.62 -0.73 4.47
CA GLY A 98 -9.04 -0.90 4.19
C GLY A 98 -10.00 -0.62 5.35
N THR A 99 -9.52 -0.13 6.49
CA THR A 99 -10.37 0.14 7.66
C THR A 99 -11.22 1.41 7.52
N ILE A 100 -10.91 2.24 6.54
CA ILE A 100 -11.59 3.50 6.24
C ILE A 100 -12.00 3.49 4.77
N GLN A 101 -13.18 4.05 4.47
CA GLN A 101 -13.68 4.16 3.10
C GLN A 101 -12.88 5.18 2.30
N ILE A 102 -12.49 4.84 1.07
CA ILE A 102 -11.69 5.68 0.18
C ILE A 102 -12.62 6.59 -0.66
N PRO A 103 -12.30 7.90 -0.79
CA PRO A 103 -13.08 8.81 -1.62
C PRO A 103 -12.89 8.52 -3.12
N GLY A 104 -13.92 8.86 -3.91
CA GLY A 104 -13.96 8.57 -5.35
C GLY A 104 -12.99 9.39 -6.23
N VAL A 105 -12.08 10.17 -5.64
CA VAL A 105 -11.02 10.90 -6.35
C VAL A 105 -9.83 10.00 -6.71
N ILE A 106 -9.73 8.83 -6.08
CA ILE A 106 -8.66 7.85 -6.28
C ILE A 106 -9.00 6.95 -7.47
N ASP A 107 -8.05 6.77 -8.39
CA ASP A 107 -8.23 5.98 -9.62
C ASP A 107 -7.91 4.50 -9.44
N TRP A 108 -7.03 4.13 -8.49
CA TRP A 108 -6.61 2.76 -8.25
C TRP A 108 -6.51 2.49 -6.75
N ILE A 109 -7.27 1.52 -6.29
CA ILE A 109 -7.35 1.18 -4.87
C ILE A 109 -6.78 -0.21 -4.63
N CYS A 110 -5.65 -0.27 -3.92
CA CYS A 110 -5.07 -1.49 -3.37
C CYS A 110 -5.43 -1.60 -1.88
N VAL A 111 -6.18 -2.62 -1.51
CA VAL A 111 -6.48 -2.94 -0.11
C VAL A 111 -5.58 -4.06 0.38
N SER A 112 -4.85 -3.77 1.45
CA SER A 112 -4.00 -4.74 2.14
C SER A 112 -4.52 -4.96 3.57
N PRO A 113 -5.50 -5.86 3.77
CA PRO A 113 -6.15 -6.06 5.06
C PRO A 113 -5.18 -6.59 6.11
N LYS A 114 -5.42 -6.25 7.37
CA LYS A 114 -4.62 -6.66 8.54
C LYS A 114 -5.47 -7.36 9.60
N ASP A 115 -6.65 -7.82 9.23
CA ASP A 115 -7.64 -8.46 10.09
C ASP A 115 -7.14 -9.77 10.70
N GLN A 116 -6.20 -10.46 10.04
CA GLN A 116 -5.52 -11.63 10.61
C GLN A 116 -4.75 -11.30 11.91
N LEU A 117 -4.24 -10.06 12.05
CA LEU A 117 -3.55 -9.59 13.25
C LEU A 117 -4.51 -8.90 14.23
N TYR A 118 -5.60 -8.37 13.74
CA TYR A 118 -6.56 -7.56 14.50
C TYR A 118 -7.98 -8.07 14.28
N PRO A 119 -8.41 -9.16 14.95
CA PRO A 119 -9.71 -9.80 14.73
C PRO A 119 -10.93 -8.88 14.96
N ASN A 120 -10.74 -7.78 15.69
CA ASN A 120 -11.79 -6.79 15.97
C ASN A 120 -11.82 -5.63 14.97
N VAL A 121 -10.91 -5.62 13.99
CA VAL A 121 -10.85 -4.59 12.96
C VAL A 121 -11.75 -5.00 11.80
N SER A 122 -12.65 -4.08 11.40
CA SER A 122 -13.54 -4.29 10.27
C SER A 122 -12.96 -3.65 9.01
N ILE A 123 -12.89 -4.42 7.92
CA ILE A 123 -12.55 -3.90 6.59
C ILE A 123 -13.79 -3.21 6.02
N LYS A 124 -13.72 -1.87 5.87
CA LYS A 124 -14.79 -1.03 5.34
C LYS A 124 -14.66 -0.84 3.82
N GLN A 125 -13.43 -0.72 3.31
CA GLN A 125 -13.16 -0.69 1.87
C GLN A 125 -13.16 -2.10 1.33
N ARG A 126 -14.32 -2.55 0.85
CA ARG A 126 -14.56 -3.92 0.39
C ARG A 126 -14.57 -4.07 -1.14
N VAL A 127 -14.30 -2.99 -1.85
CA VAL A 127 -14.23 -2.95 -3.32
C VAL A 127 -13.01 -2.14 -3.74
N GLY A 128 -12.41 -2.48 -4.87
CA GLY A 128 -11.23 -1.81 -5.39
C GLY A 128 -10.62 -2.61 -6.54
N ASP A 129 -9.40 -2.26 -6.91
CA ASP A 129 -8.70 -2.89 -8.02
C ASP A 129 -7.86 -4.08 -7.56
N GLU A 130 -7.19 -3.94 -6.42
CA GLU A 130 -6.29 -4.96 -5.87
C GLU A 130 -6.63 -5.33 -4.42
N LEU A 131 -6.67 -6.62 -4.15
CA LEU A 131 -6.57 -7.19 -2.80
C LEU A 131 -5.17 -7.79 -2.64
N LYS A 132 -4.32 -7.17 -1.81
CA LYS A 132 -2.95 -7.61 -1.55
C LYS A 132 -2.81 -8.08 -0.10
N VAL A 133 -2.75 -9.39 0.09
CA VAL A 133 -2.66 -10.01 1.41
C VAL A 133 -1.23 -10.35 1.76
N VAL A 134 -0.72 -9.77 2.85
CA VAL A 134 0.55 -10.21 3.45
C VAL A 134 0.29 -11.52 4.17
N TYR A 135 1.01 -12.56 3.76
CA TYR A 135 0.85 -13.91 4.29
C TYR A 135 1.73 -14.12 5.52
N CYS A 136 1.09 -14.39 6.65
CA CYS A 136 1.71 -14.66 7.94
C CYS A 136 1.28 -16.05 8.49
N GLY A 137 0.80 -16.97 7.63
CA GLY A 137 0.35 -18.31 8.04
C GLY A 137 -1.16 -18.43 8.26
N GLN A 138 -1.96 -17.39 7.96
CA GLN A 138 -3.42 -17.40 8.11
C GLN A 138 -4.12 -18.25 7.06
N ASP A 139 -5.36 -18.67 7.37
CA ASP A 139 -6.23 -19.37 6.42
C ASP A 139 -6.74 -18.38 5.35
N LEU A 140 -6.49 -18.68 4.09
CA LEU A 140 -6.87 -17.82 2.96
C LEU A 140 -8.37 -17.78 2.72
N SER A 141 -9.13 -18.77 3.21
CA SER A 141 -10.60 -18.80 3.07
C SER A 141 -11.28 -17.60 3.77
N MET A 142 -10.64 -16.98 4.74
CA MET A 142 -11.14 -15.76 5.38
C MET A 142 -11.30 -14.59 4.40
N TYR A 143 -10.64 -14.63 3.25
CA TYR A 143 -10.73 -13.60 2.22
C TYR A 143 -11.67 -13.92 1.06
N ASP A 144 -12.32 -15.11 1.04
CA ASP A 144 -13.15 -15.54 -0.10
C ASP A 144 -14.29 -14.57 -0.40
N GLU A 145 -14.95 -14.04 0.62
CA GLU A 145 -15.98 -13.01 0.44
C GLU A 145 -15.37 -11.67 0.00
N LEU A 146 -14.29 -11.24 0.63
CA LEU A 146 -13.63 -9.96 0.34
C LEU A 146 -13.09 -9.91 -1.10
N LYS A 147 -12.53 -11.02 -1.60
CA LYS A 147 -12.02 -11.15 -2.97
C LYS A 147 -13.04 -10.77 -4.03
N THR A 148 -14.32 -11.01 -3.78
CA THR A 148 -15.37 -10.72 -4.77
C THR A 148 -15.50 -9.26 -5.16
N GLY A 149 -14.94 -8.36 -4.33
CA GLY A 149 -14.94 -6.93 -4.56
C GLY A 149 -13.72 -6.38 -5.31
N PHE A 150 -12.79 -7.25 -5.72
CA PHE A 150 -11.51 -6.85 -6.34
C PHE A 150 -11.25 -7.62 -7.62
N GLU A 151 -10.61 -6.97 -8.60
CA GLU A 151 -10.27 -7.62 -9.87
C GLU A 151 -8.97 -8.44 -9.74
N HIS A 152 -8.01 -7.94 -8.97
CA HIS A 152 -6.70 -8.55 -8.84
C HIS A 152 -6.43 -9.00 -7.40
N HIS A 153 -5.89 -10.21 -7.23
CA HIS A 153 -5.63 -10.78 -5.91
C HIS A 153 -4.18 -11.21 -5.79
N TYR A 154 -3.49 -10.69 -4.77
CA TYR A 154 -2.08 -10.94 -4.53
C TYR A 154 -1.83 -11.50 -3.14
N LEU A 155 -0.95 -12.51 -3.08
CA LEU A 155 -0.32 -12.95 -1.84
C LEU A 155 1.12 -12.44 -1.83
N GLN A 156 1.48 -11.77 -0.75
CA GLN A 156 2.81 -11.23 -0.55
C GLN A 156 3.46 -11.93 0.64
N PRO A 157 4.67 -12.52 0.49
CA PRO A 157 5.40 -13.04 1.63
C PRO A 157 5.66 -11.92 2.66
N CYS A 158 5.42 -12.19 3.93
CA CYS A 158 5.86 -11.28 4.98
C CYS A 158 7.40 -11.26 4.99
N TYR A 159 7.99 -10.10 4.79
CA TYR A 159 9.43 -9.89 4.87
C TYR A 159 9.76 -9.21 6.18
N LEU A 160 10.67 -9.79 6.97
CA LEU A 160 11.12 -9.26 8.24
C LEU A 160 12.60 -8.88 8.10
N GLU A 161 12.93 -7.60 8.31
CA GLU A 161 14.31 -7.10 8.18
C GLU A 161 15.25 -7.70 9.22
N GLU A 162 14.70 -8.09 10.37
CA GLU A 162 15.43 -8.72 11.47
C GLU A 162 15.73 -10.21 11.22
N GLU A 163 15.03 -10.83 10.24
CA GLU A 163 15.25 -12.23 9.88
C GLU A 163 16.35 -12.40 8.86
N SER A 164 17.00 -13.57 8.89
CA SER A 164 18.00 -13.95 7.91
C SER A 164 17.39 -14.09 6.50
N ILE A 165 18.22 -13.98 5.47
CA ILE A 165 17.83 -14.25 4.08
C ILE A 165 17.21 -15.64 3.93
N GLU A 166 17.70 -16.65 4.70
CA GLU A 166 17.17 -18.01 4.66
C GLU A 166 15.77 -18.12 5.25
N GLU A 167 15.47 -17.39 6.34
CA GLU A 167 14.16 -17.38 6.98
C GLU A 167 13.13 -16.68 6.08
N ASN A 168 13.47 -15.51 5.56
CA ASN A 168 12.64 -14.83 4.58
C ASN A 168 12.45 -15.68 3.30
N GLY A 169 13.47 -16.43 2.88
CA GLY A 169 13.41 -17.36 1.76
C GLY A 169 12.44 -18.51 1.99
N ARG A 170 12.32 -19.03 3.22
CA ARG A 170 11.33 -20.06 3.57
C ARG A 170 9.91 -19.54 3.46
N ASN A 171 9.66 -18.32 3.95
CA ASN A 171 8.37 -17.68 3.84
C ASN A 171 7.99 -17.43 2.38
N PHE A 172 8.94 -16.98 1.58
CA PHE A 172 8.77 -16.81 0.14
C PHE A 172 8.35 -18.13 -0.54
N SER A 173 9.08 -19.23 -0.28
CA SER A 173 8.78 -20.54 -0.86
C SER A 173 7.40 -21.06 -0.43
N ALA A 174 6.99 -20.81 0.81
CA ALA A 174 5.67 -21.18 1.30
C ALA A 174 4.56 -20.46 0.54
N VAL A 175 4.72 -19.14 0.28
CA VAL A 175 3.74 -18.35 -0.48
C VAL A 175 3.74 -18.74 -1.95
N GLU A 176 4.89 -19.02 -2.56
CA GLU A 176 4.99 -19.54 -3.93
C GLU A 176 4.18 -20.84 -4.08
N ASP A 177 4.33 -21.77 -3.14
CA ASP A 177 3.59 -23.03 -3.15
C ASP A 177 2.07 -22.83 -2.94
N LEU A 178 1.68 -21.84 -2.13
CA LEU A 178 0.28 -21.48 -1.94
C LEU A 178 -0.33 -20.94 -3.23
N VAL A 179 0.36 -20.04 -3.92
CA VAL A 179 -0.12 -19.47 -5.20
C VAL A 179 -0.28 -20.57 -6.25
N LYS A 180 0.67 -21.51 -6.35
CA LYS A 180 0.55 -22.66 -7.26
C LYS A 180 -0.68 -23.52 -7.00
N ARG A 181 -1.07 -23.69 -5.73
CA ARG A 181 -2.26 -24.47 -5.34
C ARG A 181 -3.56 -23.68 -5.37
N ASN A 182 -3.50 -22.36 -5.42
CA ASN A 182 -4.64 -21.45 -5.40
C ASN A 182 -4.59 -20.50 -6.60
N PRO A 183 -4.96 -20.92 -7.82
CA PRO A 183 -4.77 -20.15 -9.06
C PRO A 183 -5.56 -18.85 -9.12
N GLY A 184 -6.42 -18.57 -8.17
CA GLY A 184 -7.09 -17.28 -7.99
C GLY A 184 -6.24 -16.22 -7.30
N TRP A 185 -4.99 -16.57 -6.89
CA TRP A 185 -4.03 -15.65 -6.31
C TRP A 185 -2.79 -15.53 -7.19
N ARG A 186 -2.18 -14.36 -7.20
CA ARG A 186 -0.89 -14.08 -7.84
C ARG A 186 0.15 -13.77 -6.77
N LEU A 187 1.41 -14.08 -7.05
CA LEU A 187 2.51 -13.73 -6.16
C LEU A 187 2.83 -12.23 -6.30
N SER A 188 2.87 -11.52 -5.19
CA SER A 188 3.47 -10.19 -5.08
C SER A 188 4.83 -10.29 -4.40
N LEU A 189 5.82 -9.59 -4.93
CA LEU A 189 7.14 -9.45 -4.33
C LEU A 189 7.36 -7.99 -3.94
N GLN A 190 8.24 -7.76 -2.98
CA GLN A 190 8.77 -6.43 -2.66
C GLN A 190 10.09 -6.25 -3.45
N THR A 191 9.97 -6.08 -4.78
CA THR A 191 11.13 -6.06 -5.68
C THR A 191 12.08 -4.89 -5.40
N HIS A 192 11.57 -3.77 -4.86
CA HIS A 192 12.37 -2.63 -4.41
C HIS A 192 13.42 -3.04 -3.35
N LYS A 193 13.07 -3.94 -2.41
CA LYS A 193 14.03 -4.44 -1.40
C LYS A 193 15.18 -5.24 -2.02
N TRP A 194 14.92 -5.91 -3.14
CA TRP A 194 15.94 -6.69 -3.86
C TRP A 194 16.83 -5.80 -4.73
N MET A 195 16.28 -4.70 -5.24
CA MET A 195 17.02 -3.74 -6.06
C MET A 195 17.79 -2.72 -5.22
N GLY A 196 17.53 -2.64 -3.90
CA GLY A 196 18.12 -1.64 -3.02
C GLY A 196 17.70 -0.20 -3.37
N VAL A 197 16.46 -0.04 -3.85
CA VAL A 197 15.83 1.26 -4.13
C VAL A 197 14.68 1.51 -3.15
N ASP A 198 14.32 2.77 -2.95
CA ASP A 198 13.23 3.20 -2.08
C ASP A 198 11.86 2.83 -2.67
#